data_b51fae1d1468ed56ad6445332e97860f
#
_entry.id   b51fae1d1468ed56ad6445332e97860f
#
_cell.length_a   1.000
_cell.length_b   1.000
_cell.length_c   1.000
_cell.angle_alpha   90.00
_cell.angle_beta   90.00
_cell.angle_gamma   90.00
#
_symmetry.space_group_name_H-M   'P 1'
#
loop_
_entity.id
_entity.type
_entity.pdbx_description
1 polymer ?
#
loop_
_entity_poly.entity_id
_entity_poly.type
_entity_poly.pdbx_seq_one_letter_code
_entity_poly.pdbx_strand_id
1 'polypeptide(L)'
;SESTWRIGYGASGYADVVYKKEDSTYSTYSSKWIGKIALLNVSDYNYAMDFSKCSYASGDSSYTAPTCTSNNWMLSIITSHTWTLDIPVMSSTSNSYFIASNGTSSFISPYETKAIFPVLNLKLDVMISKKTTGEYRNPYKILPSGTTLSESDNTLEKYIVNLYDNASKTTTSNNSITYNYATSESLMSDRKGNASTPLNDGNIRYYGASPNNYIYFNCSDYSNQNAETCELWRIIGVFDGKVKIIRSTSIEELARDRTQSSSSTSYNANWTTSSINTLLNKSYYNGDTAGVVTYYSTKTANKTKTLDMSKIGLKNDTTRNMISESTWRIGYGASGYADV
;
A
#
# COMPACT_ATOMS: atom_id res chain seq x y z
N SER A 1 -14.54 20.85 0.29
CA SER A 1 -13.38 20.99 1.20
C SER A 1 -12.23 20.18 0.63
N GLU A 2 -11.11 20.82 0.44
CA GLU A 2 -9.91 20.16 -0.08
C GLU A 2 -9.28 19.37 1.06
N SER A 3 -9.27 18.05 0.93
CA SER A 3 -8.58 17.19 1.87
C SER A 3 -7.08 17.33 1.69
N THR A 4 -6.37 17.64 2.75
CA THR A 4 -4.92 17.61 2.78
C THR A 4 -4.47 16.15 2.87
N TRP A 5 -3.71 15.68 1.92
CA TRP A 5 -3.24 14.30 1.85
C TRP A 5 -1.85 14.21 2.42
N ARG A 6 -1.61 13.17 3.20
CA ARG A 6 -0.29 12.88 3.73
C ARG A 6 0.37 11.83 2.88
N ILE A 7 1.58 12.12 2.47
CA ILE A 7 2.50 11.15 1.93
C ILE A 7 3.60 10.96 2.97
N GLY A 8 3.89 9.72 3.29
CA GLY A 8 5.04 9.42 4.13
C GLY A 8 6.31 9.82 3.38
N TYR A 9 7.18 10.49 4.09
CA TYR A 9 8.44 10.96 3.53
C TYR A 9 9.60 10.51 4.39
N GLY A 10 10.54 9.78 3.80
CA GLY A 10 11.68 9.23 4.54
C GLY A 10 12.94 10.09 4.55
N ALA A 11 12.96 11.25 3.91
CA ALA A 11 14.25 11.92 3.67
C ALA A 11 14.57 13.10 4.58
N SER A 12 13.67 13.57 5.43
CA SER A 12 13.95 14.75 6.27
C SER A 12 13.37 14.67 7.68
N GLY A 13 13.24 13.48 8.19
CA GLY A 13 12.84 13.33 9.58
C GLY A 13 11.35 13.44 9.86
N TYR A 14 10.54 13.44 8.85
CA TYR A 14 9.09 13.51 9.01
C TYR A 14 8.46 12.20 8.51
N ALA A 15 7.63 11.59 9.33
CA ALA A 15 6.79 10.47 8.93
C ALA A 15 5.79 10.88 7.84
N ASP A 16 5.47 12.16 7.83
CA ASP A 16 4.44 12.75 6.99
C ASP A 16 4.93 13.99 6.27
N VAL A 17 4.77 14.01 4.98
CA VAL A 17 4.79 15.23 4.18
C VAL A 17 3.36 15.51 3.74
N VAL A 18 2.89 16.71 3.99
CA VAL A 18 1.59 17.15 3.50
C VAL A 18 1.65 17.27 1.99
N TYR A 19 0.78 16.53 1.32
CA TYR A 19 0.64 16.64 -0.12
C TYR A 19 -0.03 17.97 -0.48
N LYS A 20 0.65 18.83 -1.22
CA LYS A 20 0.02 19.97 -1.89
C LYS A 20 -0.64 19.48 -3.17
N LYS A 21 -1.97 19.57 -3.23
CA LYS A 21 -2.72 19.45 -4.46
C LYS A 21 -2.33 20.63 -5.36
N GLU A 22 -1.87 20.30 -6.57
CA GLU A 22 -1.78 21.25 -7.69
C GLU A 22 -0.95 22.51 -7.40
N ASP A 23 0.33 22.35 -7.16
CA ASP A 23 1.24 23.44 -7.50
C ASP A 23 1.31 23.50 -9.03
N SER A 24 0.85 24.59 -9.60
CA SER A 24 0.82 24.83 -11.04
C SER A 24 2.19 24.73 -11.73
N THR A 25 3.26 24.72 -10.96
CA THR A 25 4.64 24.58 -11.43
C THR A 25 5.00 23.12 -11.76
N TYR A 26 4.25 22.13 -11.28
CA TYR A 26 4.51 20.69 -11.48
C TYR A 26 3.33 19.95 -12.14
N SER A 27 2.53 20.65 -12.89
CA SER A 27 1.25 20.20 -13.46
C SER A 27 1.30 19.10 -14.50
N THR A 28 2.47 18.54 -14.81
CA THR A 28 2.60 17.51 -15.86
C THR A 28 2.15 16.13 -15.47
N TYR A 29 1.95 15.85 -14.18
CA TYR A 29 1.51 14.54 -13.69
C TYR A 29 0.20 14.61 -12.92
N SER A 30 -0.66 13.63 -13.15
CA SER A 30 -1.91 13.53 -12.40
C SER A 30 -1.63 13.21 -10.95
N SER A 31 -2.18 14.02 -10.04
CA SER A 31 -2.10 13.82 -8.59
C SER A 31 -3.01 12.71 -8.08
N LYS A 32 -3.90 12.22 -8.92
CA LYS A 32 -4.85 11.14 -8.61
C LYS A 32 -5.11 10.29 -9.84
N TRP A 33 -5.47 9.06 -9.59
CA TRP A 33 -5.83 8.10 -10.62
C TRP A 33 -6.96 7.22 -10.12
N ILE A 34 -7.88 6.85 -10.99
CA ILE A 34 -8.98 5.93 -10.67
C ILE A 34 -8.66 4.58 -11.27
N GLY A 35 -8.68 3.54 -10.45
CA GLY A 35 -8.43 2.18 -10.89
C GLY A 35 -8.50 1.17 -9.75
N LYS A 36 -8.14 -0.06 -10.04
CA LYS A 36 -8.40 -1.21 -9.16
C LYS A 36 -7.15 -1.64 -8.38
N ILE A 37 -5.99 -1.65 -9.03
CA ILE A 37 -4.75 -2.16 -8.45
C ILE A 37 -3.64 -1.13 -8.62
N ALA A 38 -2.99 -0.80 -7.52
CA ALA A 38 -1.87 0.15 -7.48
C ALA A 38 -0.64 -0.47 -6.80
N LEU A 39 0.33 0.36 -6.49
CA LEU A 39 1.44 0.08 -5.60
C LEU A 39 1.16 0.73 -4.23
N LEU A 40 1.93 0.32 -3.21
CA LEU A 40 1.85 0.99 -1.91
C LEU A 40 2.32 2.44 -2.01
N ASN A 41 1.81 3.30 -1.14
CA ASN A 41 2.38 4.62 -0.91
C ASN A 41 3.51 4.55 0.12
N VAL A 42 4.45 5.48 0.07
CA VAL A 42 5.49 5.61 1.12
C VAL A 42 4.84 5.80 2.49
N SER A 43 3.70 6.51 2.56
CA SER A 43 2.93 6.66 3.79
C SER A 43 2.39 5.33 4.34
N ASP A 44 1.95 4.41 3.48
CA ASP A 44 1.50 3.09 3.93
C ASP A 44 2.64 2.35 4.67
N TYR A 45 3.85 2.44 4.15
CA TYR A 45 5.04 1.85 4.77
C TYR A 45 5.39 2.53 6.08
N ASN A 46 5.43 3.86 6.12
CA ASN A 46 5.83 4.60 7.30
C ASN A 46 4.82 4.42 8.45
N TYR A 47 3.53 4.46 8.16
CA TYR A 47 2.48 4.25 9.18
C TYR A 47 2.33 2.80 9.64
N ALA A 48 2.99 1.85 8.99
CA ALA A 48 3.10 0.48 9.48
C ALA A 48 4.04 0.35 10.68
N MET A 49 4.74 1.42 11.04
CA MET A 49 5.72 1.51 12.12
C MET A 49 5.06 1.87 13.45
N ASP A 50 5.61 1.35 14.54
CA ASP A 50 5.29 1.81 15.89
C ASP A 50 6.15 3.02 16.26
N PHE A 51 5.61 4.22 16.06
CA PHE A 51 6.32 5.47 16.38
C PHE A 51 6.63 5.63 17.87
N SER A 52 5.93 4.95 18.76
CA SER A 52 6.22 5.00 20.21
C SER A 52 7.52 4.29 20.56
N LYS A 53 7.96 3.37 19.71
CA LYS A 53 9.19 2.58 19.88
C LYS A 53 10.32 3.02 18.96
N CYS A 54 10.02 3.83 17.97
CA CYS A 54 10.99 4.35 17.03
C CYS A 54 11.68 5.58 17.63
N SER A 55 12.85 5.40 18.19
CA SER A 55 13.67 6.52 18.63
C SER A 55 14.28 7.23 17.43
N TYR A 56 13.66 8.34 17.09
CA TYR A 56 14.06 9.24 16.04
C TYR A 56 15.00 10.32 16.61
N ALA A 57 16.24 10.36 16.16
CA ALA A 57 17.13 11.46 16.46
C ALA A 57 16.83 12.62 15.49
N SER A 58 16.62 13.82 16.02
CA SER A 58 16.45 15.01 15.19
C SER A 58 17.66 15.20 14.27
N GLY A 59 17.44 15.12 12.96
CA GLY A 59 18.50 15.20 11.94
C GLY A 59 18.82 13.88 11.24
N ASP A 60 18.27 12.76 11.69
CA ASP A 60 18.42 11.50 10.97
C ASP A 60 17.33 11.38 9.89
N SER A 61 17.76 11.28 8.65
CA SER A 61 16.88 11.32 7.47
C SER A 61 16.17 10.00 7.19
N SER A 62 16.31 9.01 8.06
CA SER A 62 15.79 7.68 7.75
C SER A 62 15.28 6.96 8.99
N TYR A 63 14.05 6.43 8.89
CA TYR A 63 13.49 5.46 9.84
C TYR A 63 14.19 4.09 9.74
N THR A 64 15.51 4.08 9.54
CA THR A 64 16.35 2.89 9.38
C THR A 64 16.94 2.40 10.68
N ALA A 65 16.79 3.18 11.77
CA ALA A 65 17.22 2.73 13.08
C ALA A 65 16.60 1.35 13.39
N PRO A 66 17.35 0.43 14.00
CA PRO A 66 16.85 -0.91 14.33
C PRO A 66 15.56 -0.90 15.15
N THR A 67 15.38 0.11 16.02
CA THR A 67 14.16 0.31 16.80
C THR A 67 12.96 0.67 15.94
N CYS A 68 13.16 1.30 14.78
CA CYS A 68 12.11 1.63 13.83
C CYS A 68 11.80 0.43 12.93
N THR A 69 12.82 -0.13 12.31
CA THR A 69 12.65 -1.21 11.33
C THR A 69 12.13 -2.50 11.94
N SER A 70 12.56 -2.85 13.17
CA SER A 70 12.04 -4.02 13.90
C SER A 70 10.60 -3.86 14.38
N ASN A 71 10.07 -2.64 14.39
CA ASN A 71 8.70 -2.32 14.76
C ASN A 71 7.84 -1.86 13.57
N ASN A 72 8.19 -2.30 12.37
CA ASN A 72 7.44 -2.07 11.13
C ASN A 72 7.10 -3.41 10.46
N TRP A 73 5.85 -3.84 10.57
CA TRP A 73 5.42 -5.12 9.99
C TRP A 73 5.58 -5.20 8.48
N MET A 74 5.46 -4.07 7.78
CA MET A 74 5.53 -4.07 6.32
C MET A 74 6.94 -4.37 5.83
N LEU A 75 7.98 -4.01 6.60
CA LEU A 75 9.35 -4.36 6.25
C LEU A 75 9.58 -5.88 6.26
N SER A 76 8.81 -6.63 7.04
CA SER A 76 8.90 -8.10 7.06
C SER A 76 8.52 -8.76 5.73
N ILE A 77 7.72 -8.10 4.90
CA ILE A 77 7.36 -8.58 3.56
C ILE A 77 8.20 -7.94 2.45
N ILE A 78 8.81 -6.78 2.70
CA ILE A 78 9.69 -6.08 1.74
C ILE A 78 11.10 -6.66 1.84
N THR A 79 11.32 -7.82 1.25
CA THR A 79 12.61 -8.52 1.27
C THR A 79 13.62 -7.99 0.24
N SER A 80 13.14 -7.22 -0.73
CA SER A 80 13.95 -6.53 -1.75
C SER A 80 13.43 -5.11 -1.98
N HIS A 81 14.21 -4.28 -2.67
CA HIS A 81 13.79 -2.93 -3.01
C HIS A 81 12.45 -2.94 -3.74
N THR A 82 11.49 -2.17 -3.29
CA THR A 82 10.08 -2.23 -3.71
C THR A 82 9.60 -0.89 -4.25
N TRP A 83 9.03 -0.88 -5.46
CA TRP A 83 8.41 0.33 -6.01
C TRP A 83 7.21 0.81 -5.19
N THR A 84 7.08 2.13 -5.12
CA THR A 84 5.89 2.79 -4.56
C THR A 84 5.11 3.53 -5.65
N LEU A 85 3.91 3.96 -5.29
CA LEU A 85 3.06 4.77 -6.15
C LEU A 85 3.60 6.20 -6.30
N ASP A 86 4.34 6.67 -5.30
CA ASP A 86 4.78 8.05 -5.15
C ASP A 86 5.87 8.43 -6.15
N ILE A 87 5.93 9.73 -6.45
CA ILE A 87 6.93 10.35 -7.32
C ILE A 87 7.57 11.54 -6.61
N PRO A 88 8.88 11.83 -6.83
CA PRO A 88 9.52 12.98 -6.23
C PRO A 88 9.08 14.29 -6.93
N VAL A 89 8.92 15.34 -6.14
CA VAL A 89 8.59 16.70 -6.61
C VAL A 89 9.82 17.41 -7.24
N MET A 90 11.00 16.83 -7.09
CA MET A 90 12.21 17.47 -7.60
C MET A 90 12.25 17.50 -9.13
N SER A 91 12.78 18.56 -9.66
CA SER A 91 12.78 19.08 -11.02
C SER A 91 13.20 18.14 -12.17
N SER A 92 13.59 16.91 -11.93
CA SER A 92 13.76 15.90 -12.95
C SER A 92 12.57 14.94 -12.89
N THR A 93 11.67 15.11 -13.80
CA THR A 93 10.42 14.35 -14.01
C THR A 93 10.62 12.84 -14.23
N SER A 94 11.81 12.32 -13.97
CA SER A 94 12.24 11.01 -14.42
C SER A 94 12.39 9.98 -13.30
N ASN A 95 12.13 10.32 -12.05
CA ASN A 95 12.37 9.42 -10.92
C ASN A 95 11.07 8.96 -10.25
N SER A 96 11.11 7.81 -9.60
CA SER A 96 10.02 7.24 -8.82
C SER A 96 10.54 6.76 -7.47
N TYR A 97 9.71 6.85 -6.42
CA TYR A 97 10.09 6.37 -5.10
C TYR A 97 10.06 4.85 -5.01
N PHE A 98 10.92 4.35 -4.15
CA PHE A 98 10.95 2.96 -3.72
C PHE A 98 11.29 2.87 -2.23
N ILE A 99 10.91 1.77 -1.60
CA ILE A 99 11.36 1.39 -0.27
C ILE A 99 12.50 0.38 -0.45
N ALA A 100 13.65 0.67 0.13
CA ALA A 100 14.77 -0.25 0.14
C ALA A 100 14.56 -1.39 1.15
N SER A 101 15.24 -2.51 0.96
CA SER A 101 15.15 -3.67 1.85
C SER A 101 15.61 -3.40 3.29
N ASN A 102 16.33 -2.32 3.52
CA ASN A 102 16.71 -1.84 4.86
C ASN A 102 15.69 -0.83 5.46
N GLY A 103 14.58 -0.58 4.78
CA GLY A 103 13.54 0.35 5.24
C GLY A 103 13.72 1.81 4.83
N THR A 104 14.81 2.17 4.15
CA THR A 104 14.98 3.54 3.64
C THR A 104 14.06 3.80 2.46
N SER A 105 13.34 4.92 2.44
CA SER A 105 12.73 5.42 1.21
C SER A 105 13.74 6.21 0.39
N SER A 106 13.75 5.98 -0.91
CA SER A 106 14.62 6.69 -1.86
C SER A 106 13.94 6.77 -3.22
N PHE A 107 14.58 7.43 -4.16
CA PHE A 107 14.05 7.57 -5.52
C PHE A 107 15.11 7.27 -6.57
N ILE A 108 14.69 6.71 -7.68
CA ILE A 108 15.56 6.30 -8.79
C ILE A 108 14.77 6.31 -10.10
N SER A 109 15.48 6.23 -11.20
CA SER A 109 14.86 6.14 -12.52
C SER A 109 13.90 4.96 -12.65
N PRO A 110 12.70 5.16 -13.22
CA PRO A 110 11.65 4.13 -13.29
C PRO A 110 12.03 2.91 -14.15
N TYR A 111 13.09 2.96 -14.92
CA TYR A 111 13.59 1.81 -15.69
C TYR A 111 14.42 0.82 -14.86
N GLU A 112 14.83 1.17 -13.66
CA GLU A 112 15.46 0.22 -12.74
C GLU A 112 14.45 -0.84 -12.31
N THR A 113 14.92 -2.03 -11.93
CA THR A 113 14.04 -3.10 -11.48
C THR A 113 13.91 -3.09 -9.96
N LYS A 114 12.69 -3.20 -9.49
CA LYS A 114 12.34 -3.35 -8.08
C LYS A 114 11.15 -4.31 -7.96
N ALA A 115 10.97 -4.86 -6.78
CA ALA A 115 9.85 -5.74 -6.49
C ALA A 115 8.51 -5.03 -6.63
N ILE A 116 7.52 -5.75 -7.14
CA ILE A 116 6.15 -5.28 -7.34
C ILE A 116 5.24 -6.00 -6.35
N PHE A 117 4.65 -5.24 -5.44
CA PHE A 117 3.61 -5.71 -4.53
C PHE A 117 2.28 -5.08 -4.92
N PRO A 118 1.35 -5.84 -5.49
CA PRO A 118 0.01 -5.34 -5.76
C PRO A 118 -0.70 -4.90 -4.48
N VAL A 119 -1.31 -3.71 -4.55
CA VAL A 119 -2.15 -3.13 -3.49
C VAL A 119 -3.51 -2.85 -4.07
N LEU A 120 -4.57 -3.18 -3.34
CA LEU A 120 -5.93 -2.95 -3.78
C LEU A 120 -6.86 -2.62 -2.60
N ASN A 121 -8.01 -2.04 -2.91
CA ASN A 121 -9.08 -1.78 -1.95
C ASN A 121 -10.21 -2.78 -2.17
N LEU A 122 -10.71 -3.37 -1.09
CA LEU A 122 -11.86 -4.24 -1.11
C LEU A 122 -13.16 -3.42 -1.10
N LYS A 123 -14.22 -3.96 -1.66
CA LYS A 123 -15.57 -3.41 -1.56
C LYS A 123 -16.08 -3.47 -0.12
N LEU A 124 -17.04 -2.61 0.19
CA LEU A 124 -17.62 -2.47 1.53
C LEU A 124 -18.42 -3.70 1.99
N ASP A 125 -18.90 -4.50 1.05
CA ASP A 125 -19.72 -5.67 1.28
C ASP A 125 -18.93 -6.98 1.44
N VAL A 126 -17.60 -6.91 1.48
CA VAL A 126 -16.76 -8.09 1.71
C VAL A 126 -16.92 -8.54 3.16
N MET A 127 -17.54 -9.71 3.33
CA MET A 127 -17.82 -10.32 4.65
C MET A 127 -16.71 -11.26 5.06
N ILE A 128 -16.44 -11.33 6.36
CA ILE A 128 -15.47 -12.27 6.95
C ILE A 128 -16.10 -13.16 8.02
N SER A 129 -15.52 -14.35 8.19
CA SER A 129 -15.84 -15.24 9.29
C SER A 129 -15.20 -14.80 10.59
N LYS A 130 -15.98 -14.62 11.64
CA LYS A 130 -15.49 -14.32 13.00
C LYS A 130 -14.72 -15.47 13.68
N LYS A 131 -14.67 -16.64 13.06
CA LYS A 131 -13.87 -17.79 13.55
C LYS A 131 -12.37 -17.61 13.28
N THR A 132 -11.98 -16.51 12.63
CA THR A 132 -10.61 -16.23 12.24
C THR A 132 -10.11 -14.97 12.94
N THR A 133 -8.81 -14.93 13.25
CA THR A 133 -8.22 -13.90 14.13
C THR A 133 -7.27 -12.93 13.40
N GLY A 134 -7.00 -13.17 12.11
CA GLY A 134 -6.03 -12.38 11.36
C GLY A 134 -4.56 -12.69 11.69
N GLU A 135 -4.31 -13.71 12.51
CA GLU A 135 -2.97 -14.21 12.77
C GLU A 135 -2.40 -14.96 11.57
N TYR A 136 -1.07 -15.05 11.47
CA TYR A 136 -0.40 -15.80 10.41
C TYR A 136 -0.91 -17.23 10.24
N ARG A 137 -1.19 -17.93 11.35
CA ARG A 137 -1.70 -19.30 11.35
C ARG A 137 -3.22 -19.40 11.23
N ASN A 138 -3.92 -18.30 11.39
CA ASN A 138 -5.37 -18.20 11.29
C ASN A 138 -5.79 -16.90 10.59
N PRO A 139 -5.40 -16.69 9.31
CA PRO A 139 -5.74 -15.49 8.56
C PRO A 139 -7.25 -15.29 8.45
N TYR A 140 -7.69 -14.05 8.32
CA TYR A 140 -9.09 -13.77 8.03
C TYR A 140 -9.53 -14.53 6.77
N LYS A 141 -10.74 -15.12 6.83
CA LYS A 141 -11.36 -15.84 5.72
C LYS A 141 -12.58 -15.07 5.23
N ILE A 142 -12.62 -14.83 3.95
CA ILE A 142 -13.73 -14.15 3.30
C ILE A 142 -14.89 -15.13 3.12
N LEU A 143 -16.10 -14.72 3.49
CA LEU A 143 -17.29 -15.52 3.27
C LEU A 143 -17.70 -15.44 1.79
N PRO A 144 -17.90 -16.57 1.11
CA PRO A 144 -18.40 -16.58 -0.26
C PRO A 144 -19.73 -15.86 -0.39
N SER A 145 -19.96 -15.25 -1.55
CA SER A 145 -21.25 -14.65 -1.87
C SER A 145 -22.38 -15.69 -1.77
N GLY A 146 -23.48 -15.30 -1.12
CA GLY A 146 -24.60 -16.21 -0.88
C GLY A 146 -24.48 -17.09 0.36
N THR A 147 -23.41 -16.99 1.14
CA THR A 147 -23.29 -17.67 2.44
C THR A 147 -24.39 -17.17 3.37
N THR A 148 -25.08 -18.09 4.06
CA THR A 148 -26.00 -17.75 5.15
C THR A 148 -25.19 -17.12 6.28
N LEU A 149 -25.44 -15.84 6.54
CA LEU A 149 -24.73 -15.09 7.57
C LEU A 149 -25.26 -15.48 8.97
N SER A 150 -24.35 -15.62 9.92
CA SER A 150 -24.67 -15.65 11.33
C SER A 150 -24.72 -14.24 11.90
N GLU A 151 -25.39 -14.02 13.05
CA GLU A 151 -25.40 -12.74 13.76
C GLU A 151 -24.00 -12.23 14.09
N SER A 152 -23.03 -13.12 14.06
CA SER A 152 -21.63 -12.81 14.36
C SER A 152 -20.82 -12.37 13.12
N ASP A 153 -21.28 -12.61 11.91
CA ASP A 153 -20.54 -12.24 10.70
C ASP A 153 -20.69 -10.73 10.42
N ASN A 154 -19.62 -10.12 9.91
CA ASN A 154 -19.60 -8.69 9.68
C ASN A 154 -18.82 -8.37 8.41
N THR A 155 -19.02 -7.19 7.86
CA THR A 155 -18.11 -6.71 6.82
C THR A 155 -16.71 -6.53 7.42
N LEU A 156 -15.71 -6.81 6.63
CA LEU A 156 -14.30 -6.69 7.09
C LEU A 156 -14.01 -5.26 7.58
N GLU A 157 -14.56 -4.26 6.90
CA GLU A 157 -14.42 -2.86 7.31
C GLU A 157 -14.97 -2.63 8.72
N LYS A 158 -16.26 -2.96 8.96
CA LYS A 158 -16.89 -2.78 10.28
C LYS A 158 -16.18 -3.59 11.37
N TYR A 159 -15.68 -4.76 11.03
CA TYR A 159 -14.94 -5.59 11.99
C TYR A 159 -13.68 -4.86 12.47
N ILE A 160 -12.86 -4.32 11.56
CA ILE A 160 -11.64 -3.59 11.90
C ILE A 160 -11.96 -2.30 12.67
N VAL A 161 -12.97 -1.56 12.21
CA VAL A 161 -13.43 -0.35 12.91
C VAL A 161 -13.87 -0.67 14.35
N ASN A 162 -14.65 -1.73 14.53
CA ASN A 162 -15.10 -2.16 15.86
C ASN A 162 -13.94 -2.62 16.75
N LEU A 163 -12.92 -3.30 16.21
CA LEU A 163 -11.71 -3.64 16.97
C LEU A 163 -11.04 -2.36 17.51
N TYR A 164 -10.90 -1.37 16.64
CA TYR A 164 -10.31 -0.10 17.03
C TYR A 164 -11.19 0.65 18.05
N ASP A 165 -12.49 0.79 17.79
CA ASP A 165 -13.40 1.59 18.63
C ASP A 165 -13.58 1.01 20.02
N ASN A 166 -13.62 -0.30 20.17
CA ASN A 166 -13.83 -0.99 21.45
C ASN A 166 -12.55 -1.11 22.29
N ALA A 167 -11.38 -0.95 21.70
CA ALA A 167 -10.12 -1.00 22.44
C ALA A 167 -9.86 0.25 23.25
N SER A 168 -9.16 0.12 24.37
CA SER A 168 -8.60 1.27 25.11
C SER A 168 -7.54 1.98 24.25
N LYS A 169 -7.55 3.30 24.25
CA LYS A 169 -6.68 4.13 23.42
C LYS A 169 -5.66 4.89 24.22
N THR A 170 -4.44 4.94 23.73
CA THR A 170 -3.40 5.86 24.19
C THR A 170 -3.13 6.89 23.11
N THR A 171 -2.85 8.11 23.52
CA THR A 171 -2.60 9.23 22.60
C THR A 171 -1.14 9.64 22.68
N THR A 172 -0.53 9.78 21.52
CA THR A 172 0.84 10.29 21.39
C THR A 172 0.83 11.39 20.34
N SER A 173 1.52 12.49 20.61
CA SER A 173 1.71 13.58 19.65
C SER A 173 3.15 13.60 19.18
N ASN A 174 3.35 13.68 17.87
CA ASN A 174 4.64 13.86 17.24
C ASN A 174 4.49 14.91 16.11
N ASN A 175 5.33 15.93 16.11
CA ASN A 175 5.31 17.01 15.11
C ASN A 175 3.91 17.57 14.80
N SER A 176 3.18 17.97 15.84
CA SER A 176 1.80 18.51 15.76
C SER A 176 0.76 17.50 15.24
N ILE A 177 1.11 16.23 15.12
CA ILE A 177 0.21 15.15 14.75
C ILE A 177 -0.12 14.33 15.98
N THR A 178 -1.39 14.14 16.20
CA THR A 178 -1.89 13.30 17.28
C THR A 178 -2.29 11.94 16.73
N TYR A 179 -1.66 10.91 17.25
CA TYR A 179 -1.96 9.52 16.95
C TYR A 179 -2.75 8.92 18.11
N ASN A 180 -3.81 8.21 17.79
CA ASN A 180 -4.57 7.43 18.77
C ASN A 180 -4.33 5.94 18.54
N TYR A 181 -3.66 5.30 19.48
CA TYR A 181 -3.27 3.90 19.41
C TYR A 181 -4.23 3.02 20.20
N ALA A 182 -4.83 2.04 19.55
CA ALA A 182 -5.46 0.86 20.15
C ALA A 182 -4.41 -0.25 20.25
N THR A 183 -3.57 -0.18 21.28
CA THR A 183 -2.34 -0.99 21.37
C THR A 183 -2.60 -2.49 21.46
N SER A 184 -3.71 -2.91 22.08
CA SER A 184 -4.12 -4.33 22.16
C SER A 184 -4.39 -4.92 20.76
N GLU A 185 -4.85 -4.10 19.82
CA GLU A 185 -5.23 -4.52 18.46
C GLU A 185 -4.17 -4.18 17.42
N SER A 186 -3.08 -3.52 17.81
CA SER A 186 -2.08 -2.97 16.89
C SER A 186 -2.71 -2.09 15.80
N LEU A 187 -3.72 -1.33 16.18
CA LEU A 187 -4.44 -0.39 15.32
C LEU A 187 -4.21 1.04 15.78
N MET A 188 -4.09 1.95 14.84
CA MET A 188 -4.00 3.39 15.13
C MET A 188 -4.88 4.18 14.18
N SER A 189 -5.31 5.36 14.63
CA SER A 189 -5.89 6.39 13.78
C SER A 189 -4.93 7.56 13.66
N ASP A 190 -4.63 7.95 12.42
CA ASP A 190 -3.93 9.18 12.11
C ASP A 190 -4.96 10.34 12.14
N ARG A 191 -4.86 11.18 13.14
CA ARG A 191 -5.62 12.43 13.18
C ARG A 191 -4.66 13.58 12.96
N LYS A 192 -4.88 14.39 11.93
CA LYS A 192 -4.34 15.74 11.89
C LYS A 192 -5.27 16.65 12.67
N GLY A 193 -4.75 17.37 13.62
CA GLY A 193 -5.53 18.44 14.27
C GLY A 193 -4.88 18.90 15.55
N ASN A 194 -4.90 20.21 15.76
CA ASN A 194 -4.88 20.75 17.10
C ASN A 194 -6.27 20.52 17.73
N ALA A 195 -6.40 20.73 19.04
CA ALA A 195 -7.66 20.54 19.75
C ALA A 195 -8.85 21.33 19.18
N SER A 196 -8.61 22.32 18.31
CA SER A 196 -9.62 23.20 17.73
C SER A 196 -10.13 22.76 16.36
N THR A 197 -9.38 21.92 15.62
CA THR A 197 -9.77 21.44 14.30
C THR A 197 -9.31 20.01 14.09
N PRO A 198 -10.00 19.02 14.69
CA PRO A 198 -9.70 17.62 14.41
C PRO A 198 -10.10 17.31 12.97
N LEU A 199 -9.12 17.08 12.10
CA LEU A 199 -9.38 16.39 10.85
C LEU A 199 -9.56 14.91 11.19
N ASN A 200 -10.81 14.50 11.22
CA ASN A 200 -11.17 13.12 11.38
C ASN A 200 -11.32 12.53 9.98
N ASP A 201 -10.22 12.12 9.38
CA ASP A 201 -10.24 11.41 8.08
C ASP A 201 -10.67 9.95 8.22
N GLY A 202 -10.85 9.48 9.47
CA GLY A 202 -11.40 8.15 9.75
C GLY A 202 -10.51 6.99 9.33
N ASN A 203 -9.26 7.24 8.93
CA ASN A 203 -8.33 6.19 8.55
C ASN A 203 -7.87 5.43 9.80
N ILE A 204 -7.98 4.10 9.73
CA ILE A 204 -7.50 3.19 10.76
C ILE A 204 -6.45 2.29 10.12
N ARG A 205 -5.27 2.19 10.72
CA ARG A 205 -4.12 1.48 10.15
C ARG A 205 -3.57 0.45 11.12
N TYR A 206 -3.15 -0.69 10.58
CA TYR A 206 -2.34 -1.64 11.31
C TYR A 206 -0.89 -1.17 11.42
N TYR A 207 -0.31 -1.24 12.62
CA TYR A 207 1.06 -0.79 12.92
C TYR A 207 1.81 -1.79 13.82
N GLY A 208 3.12 -1.56 13.97
CA GLY A 208 3.97 -2.32 14.89
C GLY A 208 4.64 -3.53 14.24
N ALA A 209 5.31 -4.36 15.05
CA ALA A 209 6.14 -5.45 14.56
C ALA A 209 5.33 -6.61 13.96
N SER A 210 4.22 -6.97 14.57
CA SER A 210 3.48 -8.19 14.21
C SER A 210 1.98 -8.08 14.49
N PRO A 211 1.26 -7.20 13.77
CA PRO A 211 -0.19 -7.09 13.91
C PRO A 211 -0.90 -8.32 13.35
N ASN A 212 -2.10 -8.61 13.89
CA ASN A 212 -3.00 -9.65 13.41
C ASN A 212 -3.79 -9.16 12.20
N ASN A 213 -3.11 -9.00 11.05
CA ASN A 213 -3.66 -8.40 9.84
C ASN A 213 -3.52 -9.28 8.59
N TYR A 214 -3.37 -10.60 8.78
CA TYR A 214 -3.31 -11.54 7.67
C TYR A 214 -4.70 -11.90 7.16
N ILE A 215 -4.84 -12.00 5.84
CA ILE A 215 -6.07 -12.38 5.17
C ILE A 215 -5.76 -13.31 3.99
N TYR A 216 -6.56 -14.35 3.81
CA TYR A 216 -6.58 -15.12 2.57
C TYR A 216 -7.34 -14.37 1.49
N PHE A 217 -6.67 -14.13 0.37
CA PHE A 217 -7.25 -13.48 -0.80
C PHE A 217 -6.73 -14.14 -2.08
N ASN A 218 -7.33 -13.85 -3.21
CA ASN A 218 -7.02 -14.45 -4.50
C ASN A 218 -7.04 -15.99 -4.43
N CYS A 219 -8.15 -16.54 -3.89
CA CYS A 219 -8.34 -17.97 -3.75
C CYS A 219 -8.85 -18.61 -5.04
N SER A 220 -8.36 -19.81 -5.36
CA SER A 220 -8.99 -20.65 -6.39
C SER A 220 -10.34 -21.21 -5.92
N ASP A 221 -10.48 -21.40 -4.59
CA ASP A 221 -11.71 -21.86 -3.95
C ASP A 221 -11.94 -21.12 -2.61
N TYR A 222 -12.94 -20.24 -2.58
CA TYR A 222 -13.31 -19.50 -1.37
C TYR A 222 -14.10 -20.34 -0.35
N SER A 223 -14.61 -21.50 -0.73
CA SER A 223 -15.25 -22.43 0.21
C SER A 223 -14.23 -23.21 1.04
N ASN A 224 -13.01 -23.36 0.54
CA ASN A 224 -11.91 -24.08 1.17
C ASN A 224 -10.63 -23.22 1.23
N GLN A 225 -10.66 -22.16 2.05
CA GLN A 225 -9.55 -21.21 2.16
C GLN A 225 -8.43 -21.74 3.05
N ASN A 226 -7.28 -21.96 2.46
CA ASN A 226 -6.04 -22.39 3.10
C ASN A 226 -4.82 -21.96 2.24
N ALA A 227 -3.61 -22.27 2.68
CA ALA A 227 -2.39 -21.86 2.01
C ALA A 227 -2.18 -22.50 0.61
N GLU A 228 -2.90 -23.57 0.28
CA GLU A 228 -2.81 -24.23 -1.04
C GLU A 228 -3.77 -23.59 -2.05
N THR A 229 -4.91 -23.13 -1.58
CA THR A 229 -5.97 -22.57 -2.43
C THR A 229 -5.93 -21.06 -2.54
N CYS A 230 -5.34 -20.36 -1.56
CA CYS A 230 -5.34 -18.91 -1.46
C CYS A 230 -3.93 -18.34 -1.40
N GLU A 231 -3.80 -17.09 -1.81
CA GLU A 231 -2.64 -16.27 -1.49
C GLU A 231 -2.78 -15.63 -0.12
N LEU A 232 -1.65 -15.45 0.57
CA LEU A 232 -1.61 -14.70 1.80
C LEU A 232 -1.41 -13.21 1.49
N TRP A 233 -2.29 -12.39 2.03
CA TRP A 233 -2.25 -10.94 1.94
C TRP A 233 -2.22 -10.31 3.33
N ARG A 234 -1.89 -9.04 3.42
CA ARG A 234 -1.88 -8.27 4.66
C ARG A 234 -2.82 -7.07 4.54
N ILE A 235 -3.56 -6.80 5.58
CA ILE A 235 -4.42 -5.61 5.66
C ILE A 235 -3.57 -4.42 6.08
N ILE A 236 -3.56 -3.35 5.29
CA ILE A 236 -2.90 -2.08 5.63
C ILE A 236 -3.79 -1.31 6.61
N GLY A 237 -5.09 -1.24 6.30
CA GLY A 237 -6.04 -0.52 7.15
C GLY A 237 -7.36 -0.26 6.44
N VAL A 238 -8.15 0.63 7.04
CA VAL A 238 -9.42 1.15 6.49
C VAL A 238 -9.22 2.61 6.06
N PHE A 239 -9.52 2.90 4.80
CA PHE A 239 -9.33 4.20 4.17
C PHE A 239 -10.60 4.58 3.41
N ASP A 240 -11.19 5.73 3.71
CA ASP A 240 -12.45 6.16 3.12
C ASP A 240 -13.53 5.04 3.17
N GLY A 241 -13.58 4.32 4.30
CA GLY A 241 -14.47 3.19 4.52
C GLY A 241 -14.09 1.89 3.80
N LYS A 242 -13.03 1.85 3.01
CA LYS A 242 -12.60 0.65 2.26
C LYS A 242 -11.38 0.01 2.91
N VAL A 243 -11.33 -1.31 2.91
CA VAL A 243 -10.17 -2.05 3.41
C VAL A 243 -9.10 -2.15 2.33
N LYS A 244 -7.93 -1.60 2.61
CA LYS A 244 -6.75 -1.64 1.75
C LYS A 244 -5.88 -2.83 2.12
N ILE A 245 -5.55 -3.65 1.14
CA ILE A 245 -4.72 -4.84 1.33
C ILE A 245 -3.52 -4.85 0.38
N ILE A 246 -2.44 -5.50 0.81
CA ILE A 246 -1.20 -5.71 0.06
C ILE A 246 -0.87 -7.20 -0.02
N ARG A 247 -0.40 -7.66 -1.17
CA ARG A 247 0.09 -9.04 -1.31
C ARG A 247 1.32 -9.25 -0.43
N SER A 248 1.41 -10.39 0.26
CA SER A 248 2.54 -10.67 1.17
C SER A 248 3.84 -11.02 0.44
N THR A 249 3.78 -11.31 -0.86
CA THR A 249 4.95 -11.61 -1.70
C THR A 249 4.91 -10.76 -2.96
N SER A 250 6.05 -10.37 -3.47
CA SER A 250 6.12 -9.69 -4.76
C SER A 250 5.65 -10.62 -5.89
N ILE A 251 5.12 -10.04 -6.94
CA ILE A 251 4.82 -10.80 -8.16
C ILE A 251 6.08 -11.03 -8.99
N GLU A 252 6.98 -10.06 -9.02
CA GLU A 252 8.24 -10.08 -9.74
C GLU A 252 9.06 -8.81 -9.44
N GLU A 253 10.33 -8.77 -9.87
CA GLU A 253 11.13 -7.54 -9.95
C GLU A 253 11.12 -6.99 -11.38
N LEU A 254 10.52 -5.82 -11.56
CA LEU A 254 10.28 -5.21 -12.86
C LEU A 254 10.63 -3.71 -12.86
N ALA A 255 10.88 -3.17 -14.04
CA ALA A 255 10.91 -1.72 -14.22
C ALA A 255 9.52 -1.12 -13.96
N ARG A 256 9.45 0.05 -13.33
CA ARG A 256 8.17 0.74 -13.12
C ARG A 256 7.60 1.29 -14.41
N ASP A 257 8.46 1.83 -15.26
CA ASP A 257 8.07 2.26 -16.59
C ASP A 257 9.19 2.03 -17.58
N ARG A 258 8.89 1.30 -18.65
CA ARG A 258 9.75 1.16 -19.80
C ARG A 258 8.95 0.79 -21.02
N THR A 259 9.13 1.57 -22.07
CA THR A 259 8.62 1.27 -23.40
C THR A 259 9.71 0.65 -24.29
N GLN A 260 9.32 0.10 -25.42
CA GLN A 260 10.14 -0.67 -26.35
C GLN A 260 11.30 0.12 -27.00
N SER A 261 11.61 1.31 -26.57
CA SER A 261 12.63 2.11 -27.24
C SER A 261 14.04 1.61 -26.94
N SER A 262 14.86 1.53 -27.99
CA SER A 262 16.30 1.33 -27.87
C SER A 262 17.03 2.52 -27.27
N SER A 263 16.37 3.68 -27.16
CA SER A 263 16.91 4.88 -26.50
C SER A 263 16.59 4.91 -25.01
N SER A 264 17.52 5.40 -24.23
CA SER A 264 17.40 5.54 -22.77
C SER A 264 16.34 6.55 -22.30
N THR A 265 15.58 7.15 -23.20
CA THR A 265 14.72 8.31 -22.95
C THR A 265 13.23 8.03 -22.94
N SER A 266 12.81 6.78 -23.14
CA SER A 266 11.38 6.42 -23.24
C SER A 266 10.85 5.84 -21.95
N TYR A 267 10.98 6.56 -20.84
CA TYR A 267 10.37 6.24 -19.56
C TYR A 267 9.94 7.52 -18.86
N ASN A 268 8.92 7.43 -18.05
CA ASN A 268 8.48 8.53 -17.20
C ASN A 268 8.00 8.04 -15.84
N ALA A 269 7.93 8.94 -14.88
CA ALA A 269 7.44 8.62 -13.55
C ALA A 269 5.92 8.65 -13.44
N ASN A 270 5.21 9.07 -14.49
CA ASN A 270 3.75 9.20 -14.47
C ASN A 270 3.09 7.81 -14.30
N TRP A 271 2.39 7.63 -13.19
CA TRP A 271 1.68 6.39 -12.91
C TRP A 271 0.62 6.07 -13.98
N THR A 272 -0.14 7.06 -14.42
CA THR A 272 -1.30 6.85 -15.30
C THR A 272 -0.93 6.24 -16.65
N THR A 273 0.28 6.51 -17.12
CA THR A 273 0.80 6.05 -18.42
C THR A 273 1.90 5.00 -18.28
N SER A 274 2.28 4.64 -17.06
CA SER A 274 3.36 3.69 -16.83
C SER A 274 3.02 2.27 -17.31
N SER A 275 4.03 1.57 -17.76
CA SER A 275 3.89 0.18 -18.20
C SER A 275 3.48 -0.75 -17.06
N ILE A 276 3.90 -0.46 -15.82
CA ILE A 276 3.50 -1.26 -14.65
C ILE A 276 2.01 -1.08 -14.29
N ASN A 277 1.45 0.13 -14.44
CA ASN A 277 0.01 0.33 -14.28
C ASN A 277 -0.76 -0.51 -15.29
N THR A 278 -0.35 -0.50 -16.55
CA THR A 278 -0.95 -1.33 -17.59
C THR A 278 -0.83 -2.82 -17.25
N LEU A 279 0.33 -3.27 -16.78
CA LEU A 279 0.52 -4.66 -16.36
C LEU A 279 -0.44 -5.06 -15.24
N LEU A 280 -0.56 -4.23 -14.19
CA LEU A 280 -1.38 -4.54 -13.02
C LEU A 280 -2.87 -4.49 -13.33
N ASN A 281 -3.34 -3.48 -14.06
CA ASN A 281 -4.77 -3.27 -14.28
C ASN A 281 -5.33 -3.95 -15.54
N LYS A 282 -4.48 -4.42 -16.44
CA LYS A 282 -4.88 -5.20 -17.61
C LYS A 282 -4.49 -6.67 -17.46
N SER A 283 -3.22 -6.98 -17.32
CA SER A 283 -2.76 -8.38 -17.38
C SER A 283 -2.90 -9.11 -16.04
N TYR A 284 -2.39 -8.55 -14.96
CA TYR A 284 -2.51 -9.14 -13.63
C TYR A 284 -3.98 -9.22 -13.16
N TYR A 285 -4.78 -8.18 -13.39
CA TYR A 285 -6.21 -8.18 -13.04
C TYR A 285 -6.99 -9.26 -13.78
N ASN A 286 -6.69 -9.49 -15.06
CA ASN A 286 -7.34 -10.53 -15.87
C ASN A 286 -6.68 -11.91 -15.74
N GLY A 287 -5.59 -12.05 -15.04
CA GLY A 287 -4.90 -13.26 -14.62
C GLY A 287 -5.02 -14.45 -15.58
N ASP A 288 -5.94 -15.32 -15.27
CA ASP A 288 -6.23 -16.55 -16.02
C ASP A 288 -6.52 -16.34 -17.52
N THR A 289 -7.18 -15.24 -17.88
CA THR A 289 -7.52 -14.91 -19.28
C THR A 289 -6.42 -14.12 -20.00
N ALA A 290 -5.50 -13.50 -19.27
CA ALA A 290 -4.39 -12.76 -19.86
C ALA A 290 -3.27 -13.65 -20.40
N GLY A 291 -3.15 -14.87 -19.86
CA GLY A 291 -2.15 -15.85 -20.29
C GLY A 291 -0.71 -15.38 -20.07
N VAL A 292 0.16 -15.66 -21.02
CA VAL A 292 1.58 -15.29 -20.97
C VAL A 292 1.78 -13.92 -21.60
N VAL A 293 2.41 -13.01 -20.85
CA VAL A 293 2.72 -11.65 -21.32
C VAL A 293 4.22 -11.38 -21.28
N THR A 294 4.69 -10.55 -22.20
CA THR A 294 6.06 -10.09 -22.23
C THR A 294 6.17 -8.68 -21.67
N TYR A 295 7.09 -8.46 -20.75
CA TYR A 295 7.30 -7.19 -20.09
C TYR A 295 8.76 -6.75 -20.21
N TYR A 296 8.99 -5.47 -20.49
CA TYR A 296 10.34 -4.91 -20.49
C TYR A 296 10.86 -4.76 -19.07
N SER A 297 11.87 -5.53 -18.71
CA SER A 297 12.20 -5.79 -17.31
C SER A 297 13.47 -5.15 -16.83
N THR A 298 14.26 -4.49 -17.68
CA THR A 298 15.59 -4.02 -17.26
C THR A 298 15.99 -2.71 -17.89
N LYS A 299 17.01 -2.08 -17.28
CA LYS A 299 17.72 -0.91 -17.77
C LYS A 299 18.30 -1.10 -19.17
N THR A 300 18.69 -2.31 -19.51
CA THR A 300 19.27 -2.63 -20.84
C THR A 300 18.16 -2.68 -21.87
N ALA A 301 18.34 -1.97 -22.98
CA ALA A 301 17.41 -1.99 -24.10
C ALA A 301 17.08 -3.42 -24.52
N ASN A 302 15.82 -3.67 -24.85
CA ASN A 302 15.29 -4.93 -25.37
C ASN A 302 15.40 -6.16 -24.44
N LYS A 303 15.74 -6.05 -23.17
CA LYS A 303 15.60 -7.17 -22.24
C LYS A 303 14.15 -7.25 -21.77
N THR A 304 13.55 -8.38 -22.06
CA THR A 304 12.17 -8.69 -21.68
C THR A 304 12.15 -9.82 -20.66
N LYS A 305 11.06 -9.87 -19.91
CA LYS A 305 10.71 -10.96 -19.01
C LYS A 305 9.36 -11.51 -19.40
N THR A 306 9.24 -12.82 -19.47
CA THR A 306 7.98 -13.49 -19.74
C THR A 306 7.29 -13.78 -18.42
N LEU A 307 6.05 -13.35 -18.26
CA LEU A 307 5.25 -13.49 -17.06
C LEU A 307 4.00 -14.30 -17.38
N ASP A 308 3.81 -15.40 -16.67
CA ASP A 308 2.61 -16.23 -16.78
C ASP A 308 1.54 -15.73 -15.81
N MET A 309 0.62 -14.92 -16.33
CA MET A 309 -0.44 -14.30 -15.53
C MET A 309 -1.43 -15.30 -14.97
N SER A 310 -1.56 -16.49 -15.57
CA SER A 310 -2.40 -17.55 -15.01
C SER A 310 -1.91 -18.05 -13.66
N LYS A 311 -0.61 -17.89 -13.38
CA LYS A 311 0.03 -18.29 -12.12
C LYS A 311 0.11 -17.17 -11.10
N ILE A 312 0.41 -15.95 -11.56
CA ILE A 312 0.71 -14.82 -10.66
C ILE A 312 -0.41 -13.80 -10.55
N GLY A 313 -1.34 -13.77 -11.51
CA GLY A 313 -2.45 -12.82 -11.55
C GLY A 313 -3.66 -13.25 -10.70
N LEU A 314 -4.75 -12.48 -10.81
CA LEU A 314 -6.00 -12.81 -10.11
C LEU A 314 -6.64 -14.05 -10.72
N LYS A 315 -7.01 -15.00 -9.86
CA LYS A 315 -7.39 -16.35 -10.26
C LYS A 315 -8.78 -16.45 -10.92
N ASN A 316 -9.75 -15.63 -10.48
CA ASN A 316 -11.14 -15.78 -10.93
C ASN A 316 -11.98 -14.50 -10.74
N ASP A 317 -13.20 -14.53 -11.27
CA ASP A 317 -14.16 -13.42 -11.16
C ASP A 317 -14.64 -13.18 -9.73
N THR A 318 -14.72 -14.22 -8.91
CA THR A 318 -15.06 -14.06 -7.49
C THR A 318 -14.08 -13.11 -6.80
N THR A 319 -12.78 -13.30 -7.03
CA THR A 319 -11.72 -12.39 -6.55
C THR A 319 -11.88 -10.98 -7.14
N ARG A 320 -12.01 -10.89 -8.47
CA ARG A 320 -12.14 -9.60 -9.17
C ARG A 320 -13.35 -8.79 -8.70
N ASN A 321 -14.46 -9.47 -8.43
CA ASN A 321 -15.71 -8.85 -7.99
C ASN A 321 -15.64 -8.24 -6.58
N MET A 322 -14.70 -8.64 -5.75
CA MET A 322 -14.46 -8.08 -4.42
C MET A 322 -13.60 -6.81 -4.45
N ILE A 323 -12.97 -6.51 -5.57
CA ILE A 323 -12.07 -5.36 -5.70
C ILE A 323 -12.88 -4.11 -6.03
N SER A 324 -12.68 -3.06 -5.25
CA SER A 324 -13.26 -1.75 -5.48
C SER A 324 -12.42 -0.97 -6.49
N GLU A 325 -13.08 -0.38 -7.47
CA GLU A 325 -12.47 0.75 -8.18
C GLU A 325 -12.38 1.94 -7.23
N SER A 326 -11.22 2.51 -7.09
CA SER A 326 -10.93 3.52 -6.08
C SER A 326 -10.10 4.66 -6.65
N THR A 327 -10.23 5.84 -6.06
CA THR A 327 -9.34 6.95 -6.32
C THR A 327 -8.05 6.76 -5.54
N TRP A 328 -6.95 6.60 -6.26
CA TRP A 328 -5.61 6.49 -5.70
C TRP A 328 -4.95 7.86 -5.74
N ARG A 329 -4.29 8.21 -4.63
CA ARG A 329 -3.48 9.42 -4.57
C ARG A 329 -2.05 9.09 -4.96
N ILE A 330 -1.59 9.78 -5.99
CA ILE A 330 -0.20 9.72 -6.43
C ILE A 330 0.52 10.80 -5.66
N GLY A 331 1.29 10.40 -4.63
CA GLY A 331 2.00 11.32 -3.77
C GLY A 331 3.16 12.00 -4.49
N TYR A 332 3.43 13.27 -4.13
CA TYR A 332 4.66 13.97 -4.48
C TYR A 332 5.49 14.15 -3.22
N GLY A 333 6.70 13.59 -3.19
CA GLY A 333 7.65 13.81 -2.11
C GLY A 333 8.63 14.93 -2.46
N ALA A 334 8.74 15.93 -1.60
CA ALA A 334 9.78 16.95 -1.73
C ALA A 334 10.61 17.01 -0.47
N SER A 335 11.94 17.08 -0.62
CA SER A 335 12.80 17.47 0.49
C SER A 335 12.52 18.93 0.85
N GLY A 336 12.23 19.20 2.10
CA GLY A 336 12.09 20.57 2.61
C GLY A 336 10.66 21.10 2.74
N TYR A 337 9.64 20.32 2.46
CA TYR A 337 8.28 20.65 2.85
C TYR A 337 8.01 20.05 4.23
N ALA A 338 8.31 20.86 5.24
CA ALA A 338 7.71 20.70 6.54
C ALA A 338 6.24 21.10 6.42
N ASP A 339 5.39 20.40 7.14
CA ASP A 339 3.98 20.66 7.34
C ASP A 339 3.48 22.05 6.96
N VAL A 340 2.49 22.08 6.12
CA VAL A 340 1.60 23.21 6.00
C VAL A 340 0.29 22.86 6.67
#